data_a32b630d9c5ec263db09a5b073f4ce79
#
_entry.id   a32b630d9c5ec263db09a5b073f4ce79
#
_cell.length_a   1.000
_cell.length_b   1.000
_cell.length_c   1.000
_cell.angle_alpha   90.00
_cell.angle_beta   90.00
_cell.angle_gamma   90.00
#
_symmetry.space_group_name_H-M   'P 1'
#
loop_
_entity.id
_entity.type
_entity.pdbx_description
1 polymer ?
#
loop_
_entity_poly.entity_id
_entity_poly.type
_entity_poly.pdbx_seq_one_letter_code
_entity_poly.pdbx_strand_id
1 'polypeptide(L)'
;SDRLASARTLSFSGFVGEESPSRLGPPLLYTTKYAVTVQRPDKLRIVSPGDGPATELYYDGRSLVAFAPKENYVATTAAPATIEAALDLAFDKAQIYYPFVDLIVADPFKALSEGLRVAFYVGESNTVGGVRTHVIAYANDHAFVQAWIGADDRLPRRLRAIYRKDPLQLRHQMDITDWKLGEPVAAGAFAPPEAAKKALPIPFDRPQAAAPAKKP
;
A
#
# COMPACT_ATOMS: atom_id res chain seq x y z
N SER A 1 -10.18 -10.65 -7.72
CA SER A 1 -10.74 -9.35 -7.30
C SER A 1 -12.05 -9.52 -6.53
N ASP A 2 -13.02 -10.31 -7.01
CA ASP A 2 -14.35 -10.46 -6.37
C ASP A 2 -14.27 -10.90 -4.91
N ARG A 3 -13.34 -11.81 -4.60
CA ARG A 3 -13.13 -12.27 -3.23
C ARG A 3 -12.60 -11.17 -2.32
N LEU A 4 -11.76 -10.27 -2.82
CA LEU A 4 -11.30 -9.10 -2.07
C LEU A 4 -12.41 -8.06 -1.94
N ALA A 5 -13.18 -7.80 -3.00
CA ALA A 5 -14.28 -6.86 -3.00
C ALA A 5 -15.40 -7.24 -2.03
N SER A 6 -15.75 -8.55 -1.98
CA SER A 6 -16.81 -9.06 -1.10
C SER A 6 -16.45 -9.09 0.39
N ALA A 7 -15.16 -9.01 0.74
CA ALA A 7 -14.72 -9.05 2.12
C ALA A 7 -14.99 -7.72 2.82
N ARG A 8 -15.87 -7.70 3.84
CA ARG A 8 -16.09 -6.54 4.70
C ARG A 8 -14.85 -6.19 5.52
N THR A 9 -14.16 -7.22 6.00
CA THR A 9 -12.90 -7.10 6.73
C THR A 9 -11.83 -7.91 6.02
N LEU A 10 -10.62 -7.38 5.94
CA LEU A 10 -9.46 -8.12 5.45
C LEU A 10 -8.20 -7.66 6.17
N SER A 11 -7.26 -8.58 6.33
CA SER A 11 -5.92 -8.24 6.78
C SER A 11 -4.88 -9.12 6.08
N PHE A 12 -3.66 -8.60 5.98
CA PHE A 12 -2.52 -9.30 5.42
C PHE A 12 -1.20 -8.68 5.88
N SER A 13 -0.11 -9.43 5.69
CA SER A 13 1.26 -8.93 5.76
C SER A 13 1.83 -8.78 4.35
N GLY A 14 2.52 -7.67 4.09
CA GLY A 14 3.20 -7.41 2.82
C GLY A 14 4.69 -7.17 3.04
N PHE A 15 5.54 -7.80 2.21
CA PHE A 15 6.96 -7.47 2.08
C PHE A 15 7.14 -6.82 0.72
N VAL A 16 7.51 -5.56 0.72
CA VAL A 16 7.68 -4.75 -0.49
C VAL A 16 9.17 -4.52 -0.71
N GLY A 17 9.65 -4.91 -1.89
CA GLY A 17 10.97 -4.60 -2.39
C GLY A 17 10.86 -3.57 -3.51
N GLU A 18 11.56 -2.45 -3.36
CA GLU A 18 11.59 -1.36 -4.34
C GLU A 18 13.03 -1.08 -4.76
N GLU A 19 13.26 -1.11 -6.06
CA GLU A 19 14.54 -0.68 -6.61
C GLU A 19 14.61 0.84 -6.67
N SER A 20 15.78 1.38 -6.29
CA SER A 20 16.07 2.81 -6.34
C SER A 20 17.37 3.07 -7.08
N PRO A 21 17.50 4.19 -7.80
CA PRO A 21 18.72 4.51 -8.53
C PRO A 21 19.92 4.58 -7.58
N SER A 22 21.07 4.05 -8.01
CA SER A 22 22.34 4.26 -7.34
C SER A 22 23.25 5.18 -8.13
N ARG A 23 24.20 5.81 -7.46
CA ARG A 23 25.22 6.63 -8.11
C ARG A 23 26.22 5.82 -8.96
N LEU A 24 26.27 4.50 -8.74
CA LEU A 24 27.20 3.59 -9.41
C LEU A 24 26.59 2.81 -10.59
N GLY A 25 25.33 3.06 -10.92
CA GLY A 25 24.62 2.45 -12.05
C GLY A 25 23.63 1.34 -11.65
N PRO A 26 24.03 0.21 -11.04
CA PRO A 26 23.06 -0.81 -10.62
C PRO A 26 22.09 -0.26 -9.55
N PRO A 27 20.78 -0.55 -9.65
CA PRO A 27 19.82 -0.11 -8.64
C PRO A 27 20.06 -0.79 -7.29
N LEU A 28 19.73 -0.09 -6.21
CA LEU A 28 19.69 -0.65 -4.86
C LEU A 28 18.27 -1.14 -4.56
N LEU A 29 18.16 -2.29 -3.91
CA LEU A 29 16.89 -2.83 -3.43
C LEU A 29 16.66 -2.40 -1.98
N TYR A 30 15.56 -1.68 -1.74
CA TYR A 30 15.06 -1.40 -0.39
C TYR A 30 13.87 -2.29 -0.08
N THR A 31 13.77 -2.73 1.16
CA THR A 31 12.70 -3.63 1.60
C THR A 31 11.92 -3.01 2.74
N THR A 32 10.60 -3.08 2.67
CA THR A 32 9.70 -2.59 3.72
C THR A 32 8.66 -3.66 4.04
N LYS A 33 8.34 -3.82 5.31
CA LYS A 33 7.26 -4.70 5.76
C LYS A 33 6.03 -3.87 6.14
N TYR A 34 4.86 -4.38 5.79
CA TYR A 34 3.57 -3.81 6.16
C TYR A 34 2.68 -4.85 6.84
N ALA A 35 1.96 -4.42 7.87
CA ALA A 35 0.79 -5.12 8.39
C ALA A 35 -0.44 -4.25 8.11
N VAL A 36 -1.38 -4.78 7.34
CA VAL A 36 -2.56 -4.06 6.86
C VAL A 36 -3.81 -4.68 7.45
N THR A 37 -4.71 -3.84 7.96
CA THR A 37 -6.04 -4.24 8.42
C THR A 37 -7.06 -3.26 7.89
N VAL A 38 -8.09 -3.79 7.27
CA VAL A 38 -9.17 -3.01 6.62
C VAL A 38 -10.52 -3.47 7.17
N GLN A 39 -11.40 -2.52 7.41
CA GLN A 39 -12.84 -2.76 7.56
C GLN A 39 -13.57 -1.74 6.69
N ARG A 40 -14.16 -2.23 5.60
CA ARG A 40 -14.91 -1.40 4.67
C ARG A 40 -16.18 -0.83 5.30
N PRO A 41 -16.58 0.37 4.90
CA PRO A 41 -16.01 1.19 3.83
C PRO A 41 -14.96 2.19 4.30
N ASP A 42 -14.75 2.36 5.60
CA ASP A 42 -14.20 3.58 6.18
C ASP A 42 -13.17 3.36 7.30
N LYS A 43 -12.58 2.17 7.41
CA LYS A 43 -11.57 1.91 8.45
C LYS A 43 -10.33 1.23 7.88
N LEU A 44 -9.18 1.78 8.21
CA LEU A 44 -7.89 1.29 7.76
C LEU A 44 -6.83 1.45 8.86
N ARG A 45 -6.00 0.44 9.00
CA ARG A 45 -4.77 0.49 9.78
C ARG A 45 -3.63 -0.08 8.94
N ILE A 46 -2.54 0.65 8.86
CA ILE A 46 -1.30 0.22 8.22
C ILE A 46 -0.17 0.45 9.19
N VAL A 47 0.64 -0.59 9.45
CA VAL A 47 1.81 -0.51 10.32
C VAL A 47 3.02 -0.99 9.54
N SER A 48 4.05 -0.15 9.49
CA SER A 48 5.38 -0.50 8.99
C SER A 48 6.35 -0.49 10.16
N PRO A 49 6.78 -1.66 10.68
CA PRO A 49 7.61 -1.73 11.88
C PRO A 49 9.07 -1.32 11.66
N GLY A 50 9.50 -1.16 10.40
CA GLY A 50 10.88 -0.76 10.05
C GLY A 50 11.59 -1.76 9.16
N ASP A 51 12.59 -1.46 8.62
CA ASP A 51 13.87 -1.42 7.97
C ASP A 51 14.15 0.00 7.46
N GLY A 52 13.20 0.85 7.49
CA GLY A 52 13.24 2.30 7.38
C GLY A 52 12.64 2.94 8.62
N PRO A 53 12.17 4.18 8.53
CA PRO A 53 11.39 4.82 9.58
C PRO A 53 10.14 4.00 9.89
N ALA A 54 9.95 3.60 11.14
CA ALA A 54 8.72 2.95 11.56
C ALA A 54 7.56 3.95 11.44
N THR A 55 6.49 3.56 10.75
CA THR A 55 5.32 4.42 10.54
C THR A 55 4.03 3.64 10.76
N GLU A 56 3.03 4.33 11.23
CA GLU A 56 1.70 3.79 11.44
C GLU A 56 0.65 4.76 10.89
N LEU A 57 -0.34 4.26 10.17
CA LEU A 57 -1.47 5.03 9.68
C LEU A 57 -2.76 4.46 10.22
N TYR A 58 -3.60 5.31 10.77
CA TYR A 58 -4.91 4.97 11.34
C TYR A 58 -5.98 5.81 10.69
N TYR A 59 -7.05 5.17 10.25
CA TYR A 59 -8.22 5.82 9.70
C TYR A 59 -9.48 5.19 10.28
N ASP A 60 -10.34 6.00 10.89
CA ASP A 60 -11.56 5.58 11.60
C ASP A 60 -12.88 5.99 10.92
N GLY A 61 -12.80 6.51 9.70
CA GLY A 61 -13.94 7.05 8.95
C GLY A 61 -14.17 8.55 9.14
N ARG A 62 -13.39 9.22 10.00
CA ARG A 62 -13.50 10.65 10.31
C ARG A 62 -12.17 11.36 10.31
N SER A 63 -11.18 10.73 10.84
CA SER A 63 -9.83 11.25 10.97
C SER A 63 -8.80 10.30 10.40
N LEU A 64 -7.75 10.87 9.84
CA LEU A 64 -6.55 10.18 9.41
C LEU A 64 -5.40 10.61 10.32
N VAL A 65 -4.75 9.63 10.95
CA VAL A 65 -3.64 9.84 11.88
C VAL A 65 -2.42 9.12 11.36
N ALA A 66 -1.35 9.87 11.07
CA ALA A 66 -0.04 9.33 10.75
C ALA A 66 0.87 9.48 12.00
N PHE A 67 1.46 8.38 12.44
CA PHE A 67 2.31 8.32 13.62
C PHE A 67 3.68 7.75 13.27
N ALA A 68 4.73 8.43 13.71
CA ALA A 68 6.13 8.02 13.62
C ALA A 68 6.66 7.73 15.03
N PRO A 69 6.61 6.45 15.49
CA PRO A 69 6.86 6.12 16.90
C PRO A 69 8.32 6.36 17.34
N LYS A 70 9.29 6.19 16.45
CA LYS A 70 10.72 6.42 16.80
C LYS A 70 11.03 7.91 16.94
N GLU A 71 10.48 8.73 16.06
CA GLU A 71 10.65 10.18 16.04
C GLU A 71 9.72 10.88 17.02
N ASN A 72 8.74 10.15 17.57
CA ASN A 72 7.70 10.66 18.45
C ASN A 72 6.89 11.82 17.85
N TYR A 73 6.53 11.72 16.56
CA TYR A 73 5.70 12.69 15.85
C TYR A 73 4.33 12.11 15.49
N VAL A 74 3.32 12.94 15.58
CA VAL A 74 1.97 12.63 15.11
C VAL A 74 1.41 13.74 14.23
N ALA A 75 0.81 13.36 13.11
CA ALA A 75 0.07 14.25 12.23
C ALA A 75 -1.38 13.78 12.12
N THR A 76 -2.33 14.70 12.23
CA THR A 76 -3.76 14.35 12.17
C THR A 76 -4.48 15.30 11.23
N THR A 77 -5.40 14.78 10.42
CA THR A 77 -6.29 15.57 9.57
C THR A 77 -7.69 14.96 9.56
N ALA A 78 -8.71 15.78 9.29
CA ALA A 78 -10.03 15.27 8.97
C ALA A 78 -9.97 14.49 7.65
N ALA A 79 -10.69 13.37 7.57
CA ALA A 79 -10.67 12.50 6.42
C ALA A 79 -12.06 12.32 5.79
N PRO A 80 -12.14 12.10 4.46
CA PRO A 80 -13.36 11.71 3.77
C PRO A 80 -13.91 10.36 4.26
N ALA A 81 -15.15 10.04 3.86
CA ALA A 81 -15.89 8.88 4.38
C ALA A 81 -15.52 7.52 3.74
N THR A 82 -14.54 7.45 2.83
CA THR A 82 -14.10 6.19 2.21
C THR A 82 -12.60 6.02 2.29
N ILE A 83 -12.15 4.75 2.26
CA ILE A 83 -10.73 4.40 2.29
C ILE A 83 -9.99 5.02 1.11
N GLU A 84 -10.56 4.93 -0.10
CA GLU A 84 -9.98 5.49 -1.32
C GLU A 84 -9.71 6.98 -1.17
N ALA A 85 -10.76 7.73 -0.85
CA ALA A 85 -10.65 9.18 -0.71
C ALA A 85 -9.71 9.60 0.45
N ALA A 86 -9.63 8.80 1.52
CA ALA A 86 -8.70 9.04 2.62
C ALA A 86 -7.25 8.79 2.19
N LEU A 87 -6.99 7.78 1.36
CA LEU A 87 -5.66 7.49 0.81
C LEU A 87 -5.24 8.53 -0.24
N ASP A 88 -6.17 8.98 -1.09
CA ASP A 88 -5.93 10.07 -2.03
C ASP A 88 -5.55 11.37 -1.28
N LEU A 89 -6.29 11.70 -0.21
CA LEU A 89 -5.97 12.85 0.64
C LEU A 89 -4.59 12.70 1.31
N ALA A 90 -4.22 11.50 1.76
CA ALA A 90 -2.90 11.23 2.35
C ALA A 90 -1.78 11.41 1.33
N PHE A 91 -2.01 11.00 0.09
CA PHE A 91 -1.06 11.20 -1.00
C PHE A 91 -0.94 12.68 -1.38
N ASP A 92 -2.05 13.37 -1.61
CA ASP A 92 -2.07 14.76 -2.06
C ASP A 92 -1.43 15.71 -1.04
N LYS A 93 -1.77 15.54 0.23
CA LYS A 93 -1.29 16.41 1.31
C LYS A 93 0.11 16.06 1.82
N ALA A 94 0.39 14.78 2.01
CA ALA A 94 1.60 14.32 2.70
C ALA A 94 2.51 13.43 1.86
N GLN A 95 2.14 13.11 0.61
CA GLN A 95 2.84 12.15 -0.27
C GLN A 95 2.97 10.75 0.36
N ILE A 96 2.00 10.39 1.20
CA ILE A 96 1.92 9.05 1.78
C ILE A 96 1.34 8.11 0.73
N TYR A 97 2.13 7.15 0.29
CA TYR A 97 1.78 6.17 -0.73
C TYR A 97 1.99 4.75 -0.22
N TYR A 98 1.11 3.84 -0.62
CA TYR A 98 1.22 2.41 -0.35
C TYR A 98 1.03 1.60 -1.63
N PRO A 99 1.94 0.67 -1.97
CA PRO A 99 1.93 -0.06 -3.24
C PRO A 99 0.81 -1.12 -3.36
N PHE A 100 -0.01 -1.29 -2.33
CA PHE A 100 -1.10 -2.27 -2.27
C PHE A 100 -2.50 -1.63 -2.26
N VAL A 101 -2.61 -0.33 -2.51
CA VAL A 101 -3.89 0.41 -2.47
C VAL A 101 -4.95 -0.29 -3.33
N ASP A 102 -4.59 -0.71 -4.54
CA ASP A 102 -5.49 -1.38 -5.48
C ASP A 102 -6.09 -2.70 -4.97
N LEU A 103 -5.51 -3.31 -3.94
CA LEU A 103 -6.04 -4.54 -3.33
C LEU A 103 -7.08 -4.27 -2.24
N ILE A 104 -7.08 -3.07 -1.65
CA ILE A 104 -7.89 -2.73 -0.48
C ILE A 104 -9.06 -1.80 -0.77
N VAL A 105 -9.10 -1.20 -1.95
CA VAL A 105 -10.22 -0.36 -2.44
C VAL A 105 -11.52 -1.15 -2.56
N ALA A 106 -12.65 -0.46 -2.73
CA ALA A 106 -13.97 -1.09 -2.83
C ALA A 106 -14.10 -1.98 -4.08
N ASP A 107 -13.51 -1.56 -5.21
CA ASP A 107 -13.48 -2.32 -6.46
C ASP A 107 -12.03 -2.58 -6.92
N PRO A 108 -11.38 -3.64 -6.41
CA PRO A 108 -10.03 -4.01 -6.81
C PRO A 108 -9.91 -4.38 -8.29
N PHE A 109 -10.97 -4.89 -8.92
CA PHE A 109 -10.93 -5.24 -10.33
C PHE A 109 -10.83 -3.99 -11.20
N LYS A 110 -11.66 -2.99 -10.92
CA LYS A 110 -11.63 -1.71 -11.63
C LYS A 110 -10.26 -1.04 -11.46
N ALA A 111 -9.74 -0.96 -10.23
CA ALA A 111 -8.45 -0.33 -9.95
C ALA A 111 -7.29 -1.02 -10.70
N LEU A 112 -7.21 -2.35 -10.65
CA LEU A 112 -6.14 -3.12 -11.30
C LEU A 112 -6.27 -3.18 -12.83
N SER A 113 -7.48 -3.04 -13.38
CA SER A 113 -7.74 -3.13 -14.82
C SER A 113 -7.92 -1.79 -15.53
N GLU A 114 -7.81 -0.68 -14.82
CA GLU A 114 -7.90 0.65 -15.42
C GLU A 114 -6.84 0.84 -16.51
N GLY A 115 -7.27 1.25 -17.72
CA GLY A 115 -6.40 1.39 -18.87
C GLY A 115 -5.78 0.07 -19.37
N LEU A 116 -6.39 -1.08 -19.07
CA LEU A 116 -5.91 -2.39 -19.50
C LEU A 116 -5.75 -2.46 -21.03
N ARG A 117 -4.55 -2.82 -21.47
CA ARG A 117 -4.21 -2.96 -22.90
C ARG A 117 -4.05 -4.42 -23.31
N VAL A 118 -3.45 -5.23 -22.47
CA VAL A 118 -3.22 -6.65 -22.71
C VAL A 118 -3.16 -7.39 -21.40
N ALA A 119 -3.70 -8.59 -21.38
CA ALA A 119 -3.54 -9.54 -20.28
C ALA A 119 -3.38 -10.95 -20.86
N PHE A 120 -2.55 -11.77 -20.26
CA PHE A 120 -2.32 -13.14 -20.66
C PHE A 120 -1.93 -14.03 -19.50
N TYR A 121 -2.22 -15.32 -19.66
CA TYR A 121 -1.83 -16.35 -18.74
C TYR A 121 -0.39 -16.80 -19.02
N VAL A 122 0.45 -16.81 -17.99
CA VAL A 122 1.86 -17.21 -18.10
C VAL A 122 2.05 -18.70 -17.80
N GLY A 123 1.32 -19.23 -16.79
CA GLY A 123 1.45 -20.62 -16.38
C GLY A 123 1.15 -20.81 -14.89
N GLU A 124 1.64 -21.91 -14.31
CA GLU A 124 1.53 -22.22 -12.89
C GLU A 124 2.91 -22.17 -12.19
N SER A 125 2.90 -21.93 -10.89
CA SER A 125 4.07 -21.95 -10.04
C SER A 125 3.70 -22.54 -8.68
N ASN A 126 4.61 -23.33 -8.10
CA ASN A 126 4.49 -23.91 -6.76
C ASN A 126 5.50 -23.31 -5.77
N THR A 127 6.25 -22.29 -6.15
CA THR A 127 7.36 -21.73 -5.36
C THR A 127 7.01 -20.47 -4.60
N VAL A 128 6.00 -19.72 -5.07
CA VAL A 128 5.63 -18.43 -4.46
C VAL A 128 4.56 -18.65 -3.40
N GLY A 129 4.80 -18.19 -2.17
CA GLY A 129 3.86 -18.28 -1.06
C GLY A 129 3.61 -19.71 -0.54
N GLY A 130 4.42 -20.70 -0.96
CA GLY A 130 4.29 -22.10 -0.51
C GLY A 130 3.02 -22.80 -1.00
N VAL A 131 2.33 -22.27 -1.99
CA VAL A 131 1.09 -22.80 -2.55
C VAL A 131 1.12 -22.80 -4.07
N ARG A 132 0.27 -23.62 -4.69
CA ARG A 132 0.06 -23.57 -6.14
C ARG A 132 -0.58 -22.24 -6.52
N THR A 133 0.02 -21.56 -7.49
CA THR A 133 -0.45 -20.26 -8.00
C THR A 133 -0.63 -20.29 -9.51
N HIS A 134 -1.65 -19.59 -10.00
CA HIS A 134 -1.74 -19.18 -11.39
C HIS A 134 -0.96 -17.88 -11.58
N VAL A 135 -0.15 -17.84 -12.60
CA VAL A 135 0.66 -16.66 -12.95
C VAL A 135 0.02 -15.98 -14.14
N ILE A 136 -0.31 -14.71 -13.96
CA ILE A 136 -0.82 -13.84 -15.02
C ILE A 136 0.10 -12.65 -15.21
N ALA A 137 0.13 -12.10 -16.41
CA ALA A 137 0.78 -10.84 -16.69
C ALA A 137 -0.17 -9.92 -17.46
N TYR A 138 -0.10 -8.63 -17.17
CA TYR A 138 -0.89 -7.64 -17.87
C TYR A 138 -0.14 -6.31 -17.96
N ALA A 139 -0.53 -5.50 -18.94
CA ALA A 139 -0.06 -4.13 -19.05
C ALA A 139 -1.26 -3.19 -19.18
N ASN A 140 -1.18 -2.08 -18.47
CA ASN A 140 -2.08 -0.95 -18.59
C ASN A 140 -1.31 0.31 -19.04
N ASP A 141 -1.92 1.48 -18.97
CA ASP A 141 -1.28 2.74 -19.36
C ASP A 141 -0.10 3.14 -18.48
N HIS A 142 -0.04 2.62 -17.26
CA HIS A 142 0.91 3.02 -16.22
C HIS A 142 2.02 2.00 -15.98
N ALA A 143 1.68 0.70 -15.98
CA ALA A 143 2.60 -0.35 -15.57
C ALA A 143 2.48 -1.63 -16.41
N PHE A 144 3.56 -2.41 -16.41
CA PHE A 144 3.53 -3.84 -16.68
C PHE A 144 3.53 -4.57 -15.33
N VAL A 145 2.57 -5.46 -15.14
CA VAL A 145 2.38 -6.19 -13.88
C VAL A 145 2.38 -7.68 -14.13
N GLN A 146 3.03 -8.42 -13.24
CA GLN A 146 2.96 -9.87 -13.13
C GLN A 146 2.42 -10.23 -11.75
N ALA A 147 1.43 -11.13 -11.70
CA ALA A 147 0.74 -11.50 -10.47
C ALA A 147 0.69 -13.02 -10.31
N TRP A 148 0.98 -13.50 -9.11
CA TRP A 148 0.85 -14.90 -8.66
C TRP A 148 -0.37 -14.98 -7.75
N ILE A 149 -1.38 -15.68 -8.21
CA ILE A 149 -2.68 -15.80 -7.54
C ILE A 149 -2.85 -17.24 -7.06
N GLY A 150 -3.11 -17.44 -5.78
CA GLY A 150 -3.38 -18.75 -5.21
C GLY A 150 -4.47 -19.48 -5.98
N ALA A 151 -4.23 -20.71 -6.42
CA ALA A 151 -5.14 -21.46 -7.27
C ALA A 151 -6.44 -21.81 -6.54
N ASP A 152 -6.38 -22.12 -5.26
CA ASP A 152 -7.51 -22.58 -4.47
C ASP A 152 -8.29 -21.41 -3.83
N ASP A 153 -7.60 -20.41 -3.29
CA ASP A 153 -8.21 -19.31 -2.56
C ASP A 153 -8.33 -18.00 -3.37
N ARG A 154 -7.71 -17.93 -4.55
CA ARG A 154 -7.74 -16.79 -5.48
C ARG A 154 -7.20 -15.50 -4.86
N LEU A 155 -6.32 -15.60 -3.86
CA LEU A 155 -5.69 -14.46 -3.23
C LEU A 155 -4.28 -14.23 -3.81
N PRO A 156 -3.86 -12.97 -4.00
CA PRO A 156 -2.53 -12.68 -4.50
C PRO A 156 -1.46 -13.09 -3.48
N ARG A 157 -0.38 -13.69 -3.98
CA ARG A 157 0.81 -14.08 -3.21
C ARG A 157 1.99 -13.22 -3.53
N ARG A 158 2.10 -12.80 -4.77
CA ARG A 158 3.13 -11.88 -5.25
C ARG A 158 2.60 -11.00 -6.36
N LEU A 159 2.95 -9.74 -6.30
CA LEU A 159 2.82 -8.79 -7.39
C LEU A 159 4.21 -8.25 -7.73
N ARG A 160 4.50 -8.11 -9.02
CA ARG A 160 5.70 -7.44 -9.52
C ARG A 160 5.27 -6.43 -10.57
N ALA A 161 5.73 -5.19 -10.42
CA ALA A 161 5.39 -4.11 -11.33
C ALA A 161 6.65 -3.41 -11.86
N ILE A 162 6.55 -2.91 -13.09
CA ILE A 162 7.50 -1.99 -13.70
C ILE A 162 6.68 -0.83 -14.26
N TYR A 163 6.95 0.39 -13.82
CA TYR A 163 6.24 1.57 -14.30
C TYR A 163 6.74 1.99 -15.68
N ARG A 164 5.83 2.16 -16.63
CA ARG A 164 6.17 2.40 -18.05
C ARG A 164 6.86 3.74 -18.30
N LYS A 165 6.57 4.74 -17.45
CA LYS A 165 7.16 6.08 -17.54
C LYS A 165 8.48 6.22 -16.79
N ASP A 166 8.89 5.19 -16.06
CA ASP A 166 10.19 5.18 -15.41
C ASP A 166 11.28 4.85 -16.43
N PRO A 167 12.21 5.79 -16.73
CA PRO A 167 13.26 5.57 -17.72
C PRO A 167 14.25 4.47 -17.31
N LEU A 168 14.37 4.18 -16.03
CA LEU A 168 15.23 3.13 -15.48
C LEU A 168 14.53 1.78 -15.36
N GLN A 169 13.20 1.75 -15.57
CA GLN A 169 12.37 0.55 -15.45
C GLN A 169 12.60 -0.21 -14.15
N LEU A 170 12.71 0.53 -13.05
CA LEU A 170 12.94 -0.03 -11.72
C LEU A 170 11.80 -0.96 -11.33
N ARG A 171 12.16 -2.03 -10.65
CA ARG A 171 11.23 -3.08 -10.27
C ARG A 171 10.68 -2.84 -8.88
N HIS A 172 9.37 -3.03 -8.76
CA HIS A 172 8.67 -3.07 -7.50
C HIS A 172 8.08 -4.47 -7.33
N GLN A 173 8.32 -5.11 -6.20
CA GLN A 173 7.79 -6.42 -5.89
C GLN A 173 7.17 -6.41 -4.51
N MET A 174 6.01 -7.04 -4.38
CA MET A 174 5.36 -7.26 -3.09
C MET A 174 5.03 -8.74 -2.93
N ASP A 175 5.52 -9.35 -1.87
CA ASP A 175 5.09 -10.66 -1.39
C ASP A 175 4.03 -10.48 -0.31
N ILE A 176 2.93 -11.24 -0.41
CA ILE A 176 1.75 -11.09 0.45
C ILE A 176 1.47 -12.40 1.17
N THR A 177 1.38 -12.33 2.49
CA THR A 177 1.13 -13.45 3.39
C THR A 177 0.04 -13.15 4.40
N ASP A 178 -0.32 -14.13 5.21
CA ASP A 178 -1.19 -14.01 6.38
C ASP A 178 -2.58 -13.45 6.06
N TRP A 179 -3.12 -13.76 4.87
CA TRP A 179 -4.45 -13.34 4.47
C TRP A 179 -5.52 -13.82 5.45
N LYS A 180 -6.34 -12.87 5.92
CA LYS A 180 -7.56 -13.13 6.69
C LYS A 180 -8.69 -12.32 6.09
N LEU A 181 -9.77 -12.98 5.71
CA LEU A 181 -10.95 -12.36 5.10
C LEU A 181 -12.18 -12.68 5.94
N GLY A 182 -12.99 -11.67 6.24
CA GLY A 182 -14.24 -11.82 6.98
C GLY A 182 -14.08 -12.06 8.48
N GLU A 183 -12.85 -12.08 9.01
CA GLU A 183 -12.62 -12.25 10.44
C GLU A 183 -13.02 -10.98 11.22
N PRO A 184 -13.54 -11.12 12.45
CA PRO A 184 -13.82 -9.99 13.32
C PRO A 184 -12.55 -9.19 13.63
N VAL A 185 -12.65 -7.87 13.57
CA VAL A 185 -11.58 -6.95 13.96
C VAL A 185 -11.90 -6.34 15.30
N ALA A 186 -10.93 -6.27 16.21
CA ALA A 186 -11.11 -5.68 17.53
C ALA A 186 -11.58 -4.21 17.42
N ALA A 187 -12.51 -3.79 18.26
CA ALA A 187 -13.15 -2.46 18.22
C ALA A 187 -12.16 -1.29 18.25
N GLY A 188 -11.03 -1.44 18.93
CA GLY A 188 -9.98 -0.42 19.03
C GLY A 188 -8.88 -0.50 17.96
N ALA A 189 -8.96 -1.45 17.00
CA ALA A 189 -7.87 -1.72 16.08
C ALA A 189 -7.53 -0.53 15.14
N PHE A 190 -8.47 0.35 14.89
CA PHE A 190 -8.35 1.51 14.02
C PHE A 190 -8.10 2.81 14.77
N ALA A 191 -8.04 2.76 16.09
CA ALA A 191 -7.65 3.91 16.91
C ALA A 191 -6.13 3.96 17.06
N PRO A 192 -5.52 5.17 17.03
CA PRO A 192 -4.10 5.31 17.29
C PRO A 192 -3.77 4.91 18.74
N PRO A 193 -2.56 4.36 19.00
CA PRO A 193 -2.14 3.95 20.32
C PRO A 193 -1.99 5.15 21.27
N GLU A 194 -1.98 4.90 22.58
CA GLU A 194 -1.77 5.96 23.59
C GLU A 194 -0.46 6.72 23.40
N ALA A 195 0.57 6.07 22.83
CA ALA A 195 1.83 6.73 22.49
C ALA A 195 1.62 7.85 21.43
N ALA A 196 0.80 7.61 20.43
CA ALA A 196 0.49 8.61 19.39
C ALA A 196 -0.23 9.84 19.98
N LYS A 197 -1.08 9.65 20.99
CA LYS A 197 -1.77 10.76 21.68
C LYS A 197 -0.83 11.65 22.48
N LYS A 198 0.33 11.13 22.87
CA LYS A 198 1.38 11.83 23.64
C LYS A 198 2.51 12.35 22.76
N ALA A 199 2.52 12.01 21.49
CA ALA A 199 3.54 12.41 20.54
C ALA A 199 3.42 13.90 20.20
N LEU A 200 4.52 14.47 19.73
CA LEU A 200 4.59 15.86 19.31
C LEU A 200 3.77 16.07 18.03
N PRO A 201 2.74 16.93 18.06
CA PRO A 201 1.92 17.18 16.89
C PRO A 201 2.69 17.99 15.83
N ILE A 202 2.58 17.55 14.58
CA ILE A 202 3.11 18.24 13.41
C ILE A 202 2.00 18.44 12.38
N PRO A 203 2.11 19.38 11.45
CA PRO A 203 1.18 19.53 10.33
C PRO A 203 1.09 18.23 9.51
N PHE A 204 -0.12 17.87 9.09
CA PHE A 204 -0.31 16.73 8.18
C PHE A 204 0.16 17.08 6.76
N ASP A 205 0.07 18.34 6.39
CA ASP A 205 0.47 18.82 5.07
C ASP A 205 2.00 18.85 4.96
N ARG A 206 2.52 18.39 3.84
CA ARG A 206 3.95 18.50 3.52
C ARG A 206 4.35 19.97 3.48
N PRO A 207 5.49 20.36 4.09
CA PRO A 207 5.99 21.72 3.93
C PRO A 207 6.11 22.06 2.45
N GLN A 208 5.45 23.10 1.98
CA GLN A 208 5.66 23.59 0.63
C GLN A 208 7.14 23.99 0.51
N ALA A 209 7.82 23.47 -0.51
CA ALA A 209 9.15 23.94 -0.83
C ALA A 209 9.09 25.47 -0.97
N ALA A 210 9.86 26.19 -0.17
CA ALA A 210 9.94 27.63 -0.27
C ALA A 210 10.21 27.99 -1.74
N ALA A 211 9.39 28.86 -2.30
CA ALA A 211 9.62 29.37 -3.64
C ALA A 211 11.07 29.88 -3.72
N PRO A 212 11.85 29.55 -4.77
CA PRO A 212 13.22 30.03 -4.89
C PRO A 212 13.21 31.55 -4.75
N ALA A 213 13.97 32.06 -3.78
CA ALA A 213 14.12 33.49 -3.58
C ALA A 213 14.50 34.13 -4.92
N LYS A 214 13.69 35.08 -5.41
CA LYS A 214 14.06 35.87 -6.59
C LYS A 214 15.43 36.46 -6.28
N LYS A 215 16.43 36.05 -7.03
CA LYS A 215 17.73 36.72 -7.00
C LYS A 215 17.54 38.19 -7.33
N PRO A 216 18.20 39.09 -6.59
CA PRO A 216 18.16 40.52 -6.84
C PRO A 216 18.74 40.89 -8.19
#